data_88c279bc6b6184c9dd66f503efbd0713
#
_entry.id   88c279bc6b6184c9dd66f503efbd0713
#
_cell.length_a   1.000
_cell.length_b   1.000
_cell.length_c   1.000
_cell.angle_alpha   90.00
_cell.angle_beta   90.00
_cell.angle_gamma   90.00
#
_symmetry.space_group_name_H-M   'P 1'
#
loop_
_entity.id
_entity.type
_entity.pdbx_description
1 polymer ?
#
loop_
_entity_poly.entity_id
_entity_poly.type
_entity_poly.pdbx_seq_one_letter_code
_entity_poly.pdbx_strand_id
1 'polypeptide(L)'
;MKKKMVAFYSLMFLPLVVVLIALQFLPELIPAHYDMNNQVTRWGSKYETLIFPVITVLFGYFMLAMAKLSSKQEENGSNNKNVCIVTGIASLALFNAMTVYFLYADFNSIENLSSIALDLNQLVFGLLGVAMIILGNIMPKLRMNPVVGLRSVWSMKNETTWKKGQRFGGISFIVSGIIIIMVCFLTKGISCFWWTMSIVAILLIVDTYYTYTLSKKY
;
A
#
# COMPACT_ATOMS: atom_id res chain seq x y z
N MET A 1 -16.88 -15.04 -3.14
CA MET A 1 -15.55 -15.36 -2.64
C MET A 1 -14.61 -15.92 -3.70
N LYS A 2 -15.02 -16.92 -4.51
CA LYS A 2 -14.15 -17.51 -5.57
C LYS A 2 -13.51 -16.47 -6.52
N LYS A 3 -14.29 -15.53 -7.09
CA LYS A 3 -13.76 -14.48 -8.01
C LYS A 3 -12.69 -13.61 -7.36
N LYS A 4 -12.82 -13.22 -6.08
CA LYS A 4 -11.82 -12.43 -5.34
C LYS A 4 -10.53 -13.22 -5.14
N MET A 5 -10.61 -14.51 -4.85
CA MET A 5 -9.43 -15.36 -4.69
C MET A 5 -8.69 -15.55 -6.03
N VAL A 6 -9.42 -15.71 -7.13
CA VAL A 6 -8.79 -15.74 -8.46
C VAL A 6 -8.02 -14.44 -8.72
N ALA A 7 -8.67 -13.27 -8.53
CA ALA A 7 -7.99 -11.99 -8.70
C ALA A 7 -6.77 -11.83 -7.77
N PHE A 8 -6.88 -12.30 -6.52
CA PHE A 8 -5.78 -12.26 -5.56
C PHE A 8 -4.56 -13.05 -6.05
N TYR A 9 -4.76 -14.33 -6.42
CA TYR A 9 -3.66 -15.17 -6.90
C TYR A 9 -3.11 -14.69 -8.25
N SER A 10 -3.98 -14.22 -9.16
CA SER A 10 -3.51 -13.64 -10.41
C SER A 10 -2.57 -12.45 -10.17
N LEU A 11 -2.97 -11.47 -9.34
CA LEU A 11 -2.13 -10.31 -9.01
C LEU A 11 -0.87 -10.69 -8.22
N MET A 12 -0.93 -11.76 -7.42
CA MET A 12 0.21 -12.24 -6.64
C MET A 12 1.32 -12.81 -7.53
N PHE A 13 0.96 -13.58 -8.56
CA PHE A 13 1.93 -14.28 -9.41
C PHE A 13 2.22 -13.56 -10.74
N LEU A 14 1.34 -12.65 -11.18
CA LEU A 14 1.51 -11.94 -12.45
C LEU A 14 2.86 -11.21 -12.57
N PRO A 15 3.35 -10.46 -11.54
CA PRO A 15 4.65 -9.80 -11.63
C PRO A 15 5.79 -10.79 -11.88
N LEU A 16 5.75 -11.95 -11.21
CA LEU A 16 6.79 -12.96 -11.35
C LEU A 16 6.81 -13.52 -12.79
N VAL A 17 5.63 -13.85 -13.33
CA VAL A 17 5.53 -14.36 -14.70
C VAL A 17 6.00 -13.32 -15.70
N VAL A 18 5.57 -12.06 -15.54
CA VAL A 18 5.95 -10.95 -16.45
C VAL A 18 7.46 -10.72 -16.42
N VAL A 19 8.07 -10.68 -15.21
CA VAL A 19 9.52 -10.45 -15.08
C VAL A 19 10.32 -11.63 -15.62
N LEU A 20 9.90 -12.89 -15.40
CA LEU A 20 10.58 -14.05 -15.97
C LEU A 20 10.61 -14.02 -17.51
N ILE A 21 9.55 -13.54 -18.15
CA ILE A 21 9.53 -13.33 -19.60
C ILE A 21 10.44 -12.14 -19.98
N ALA A 22 10.34 -11.02 -19.25
CA ALA A 22 11.09 -9.81 -19.53
C ALA A 22 12.61 -10.01 -19.44
N LEU A 23 13.09 -10.90 -18.56
CA LEU A 23 14.53 -11.21 -18.39
C LEU A 23 15.24 -11.63 -19.71
N GLN A 24 14.48 -12.19 -20.64
CA GLN A 24 15.05 -12.59 -21.95
C GLN A 24 15.38 -11.39 -22.84
N PHE A 25 14.76 -10.25 -22.58
CA PHE A 25 14.81 -9.03 -23.39
C PHE A 25 15.49 -7.88 -22.69
N LEU A 26 15.71 -7.96 -21.36
CA LEU A 26 16.38 -6.93 -20.56
C LEU A 26 17.87 -6.87 -20.88
N PRO A 27 18.50 -5.67 -20.84
CA PRO A 27 19.96 -5.54 -20.91
C PRO A 27 20.62 -6.25 -19.71
N GLU A 28 21.89 -6.67 -19.85
CA GLU A 28 22.62 -7.40 -18.80
C GLU A 28 22.78 -6.57 -17.53
N LEU A 29 22.92 -5.24 -17.67
CA LEU A 29 22.99 -4.28 -16.56
C LEU A 29 21.76 -3.38 -16.59
N ILE A 30 21.13 -3.23 -15.43
CA ILE A 30 19.96 -2.38 -15.20
C ILE A 30 20.24 -1.34 -14.11
N PRO A 31 19.51 -0.23 -14.07
CA PRO A 31 19.54 0.71 -12.96
C PRO A 31 18.95 0.05 -11.71
N ALA A 32 19.80 -0.44 -10.80
CA ALA A 32 19.36 -1.26 -9.67
C ALA A 32 19.10 -0.47 -8.38
N HIS A 33 19.53 0.79 -8.31
CA HIS A 33 19.27 1.65 -7.16
C HIS A 33 19.23 3.11 -7.58
N TYR A 34 18.22 3.84 -7.08
CA TYR A 34 18.04 5.28 -7.25
C TYR A 34 18.10 5.98 -5.90
N ASP A 35 18.67 7.19 -5.88
CA ASP A 35 18.66 8.03 -4.69
C ASP A 35 17.35 8.81 -4.52
N MET A 36 17.28 9.63 -3.46
CA MET A 36 16.10 10.48 -3.18
C MET A 36 15.86 11.58 -4.24
N ASN A 37 16.84 11.86 -5.09
CA ASN A 37 16.75 12.79 -6.21
C ASN A 37 16.38 12.08 -7.53
N ASN A 38 16.03 10.79 -7.46
CA ASN A 38 15.68 9.96 -8.61
C ASN A 38 16.87 9.68 -9.58
N GLN A 39 18.13 9.82 -9.11
CA GLN A 39 19.34 9.54 -9.89
C GLN A 39 19.82 8.11 -9.60
N VAL A 40 20.26 7.41 -10.65
CA VAL A 40 20.90 6.11 -10.49
C VAL A 40 22.20 6.24 -9.70
N THR A 41 22.31 5.47 -8.64
CA THR A 41 23.52 5.38 -7.81
C THR A 41 24.22 4.03 -7.92
N ARG A 42 23.55 3.04 -8.47
CA ARG A 42 24.11 1.70 -8.69
C ARG A 42 23.47 1.01 -9.89
N TRP A 43 24.30 0.44 -10.72
CA TRP A 43 23.91 -0.52 -11.74
C TRP A 43 24.04 -1.94 -11.21
N GLY A 44 23.14 -2.82 -11.58
CA GLY A 44 23.11 -4.21 -11.13
C GLY A 44 22.78 -5.17 -12.25
N SER A 45 22.82 -6.46 -11.97
CA SER A 45 22.43 -7.49 -12.92
C SER A 45 20.93 -7.46 -13.16
N LYS A 46 20.49 -7.74 -14.40
CA LYS A 46 19.06 -7.89 -14.74
C LYS A 46 18.30 -8.87 -13.83
N TYR A 47 18.97 -9.84 -13.22
CA TYR A 47 18.35 -10.77 -12.28
C TYR A 47 17.89 -10.12 -10.97
N GLU A 48 18.37 -8.93 -10.64
CA GLU A 48 17.90 -8.16 -9.49
C GLU A 48 16.44 -7.72 -9.64
N THR A 49 15.95 -7.58 -10.88
CA THR A 49 14.51 -7.32 -11.17
C THR A 49 13.58 -8.37 -10.55
N LEU A 50 14.05 -9.60 -10.27
CA LEU A 50 13.28 -10.65 -9.62
C LEU A 50 12.99 -10.38 -8.14
N ILE A 51 13.76 -9.52 -7.47
CA ILE A 51 13.62 -9.27 -6.03
C ILE A 51 12.20 -8.77 -5.72
N PHE A 52 11.71 -7.80 -6.50
CA PHE A 52 10.41 -7.20 -6.25
C PHE A 52 9.21 -8.15 -6.46
N PRO A 53 9.13 -8.93 -7.56
CA PRO A 53 8.13 -9.99 -7.71
C PRO A 53 8.17 -11.06 -6.61
N VAL A 54 9.35 -11.46 -6.16
CA VAL A 54 9.48 -12.42 -5.04
C VAL A 54 8.88 -11.83 -3.76
N ILE A 55 9.20 -10.56 -3.44
CA ILE A 55 8.60 -9.84 -2.31
C ILE A 55 7.07 -9.77 -2.47
N THR A 56 6.56 -9.54 -3.69
CA THR A 56 5.12 -9.51 -3.97
C THR A 56 4.45 -10.84 -3.64
N VAL A 57 5.06 -11.96 -4.01
CA VAL A 57 4.54 -13.30 -3.68
C VAL A 57 4.57 -13.55 -2.16
N LEU A 58 5.68 -13.23 -1.50
CA LEU A 58 5.79 -13.35 -0.03
C LEU A 58 4.74 -12.49 0.70
N PHE A 59 4.54 -11.26 0.24
CA PHE A 59 3.50 -10.37 0.77
C PHE A 59 2.10 -10.95 0.56
N GLY A 60 1.83 -11.54 -0.59
CA GLY A 60 0.56 -12.22 -0.86
C GLY A 60 0.28 -13.34 0.15
N TYR A 61 1.24 -14.21 0.42
CA TYR A 61 1.11 -15.23 1.46
C TYR A 61 0.93 -14.64 2.86
N PHE A 62 1.67 -13.59 3.19
CA PHE A 62 1.48 -12.85 4.44
C PHE A 62 0.03 -12.35 4.59
N MET A 63 -0.54 -11.73 3.55
CA MET A 63 -1.92 -11.25 3.58
C MET A 63 -2.95 -12.38 3.72
N LEU A 64 -2.71 -13.55 3.11
CA LEU A 64 -3.54 -14.74 3.32
C LEU A 64 -3.46 -15.25 4.75
N ALA A 65 -2.28 -15.25 5.36
CA ALA A 65 -2.11 -15.61 6.77
C ALA A 65 -2.86 -14.63 7.68
N MET A 66 -2.76 -13.32 7.44
CA MET A 66 -3.51 -12.29 8.17
C MET A 66 -5.03 -12.46 8.02
N ALA A 67 -5.51 -12.77 6.80
CA ALA A 67 -6.91 -13.07 6.56
C ALA A 67 -7.41 -14.29 7.36
N LYS A 68 -6.57 -15.32 7.49
CA LYS A 68 -6.87 -16.51 8.30
C LYS A 68 -6.89 -16.18 9.80
N LEU A 69 -5.92 -15.41 10.28
CA LEU A 69 -5.84 -15.00 11.70
C LEU A 69 -7.03 -14.12 12.08
N SER A 70 -7.36 -13.12 11.27
CA SER A 70 -8.46 -12.21 11.54
C SER A 70 -9.83 -12.90 11.56
N SER A 71 -9.98 -14.05 10.86
CA SER A 71 -11.22 -14.81 10.82
C SER A 71 -11.47 -15.68 12.04
N LYS A 72 -10.43 -16.06 12.78
CA LYS A 72 -10.55 -16.93 13.96
C LYS A 72 -11.19 -16.27 15.17
N GLN A 73 -11.31 -14.95 15.17
CA GLN A 73 -11.74 -14.15 16.31
C GLN A 73 -13.17 -13.60 16.17
N GLU A 74 -13.84 -13.91 15.09
CA GLU A 74 -15.26 -13.55 14.88
C GLU A 74 -16.15 -14.77 14.98
N GLU A 75 -17.31 -14.67 15.66
CA GLU A 75 -18.32 -15.72 15.68
C GLU A 75 -18.74 -16.22 14.27
N ASN A 76 -18.63 -15.37 13.24
CA ASN A 76 -18.89 -15.72 11.84
C ASN A 76 -17.69 -15.52 10.91
N GLY A 77 -16.51 -15.17 11.37
CA GLY A 77 -15.19 -15.15 10.71
C GLY A 77 -15.07 -14.55 9.30
N SER A 78 -16.17 -14.10 8.69
CA SER A 78 -16.22 -13.80 7.25
C SER A 78 -15.95 -12.35 6.91
N ASN A 79 -16.25 -11.39 7.80
CA ASN A 79 -16.16 -9.97 7.49
C ASN A 79 -14.70 -9.49 7.48
N ASN A 80 -13.97 -9.69 8.57
CA ASN A 80 -12.56 -9.28 8.66
C ASN A 80 -11.69 -10.03 7.64
N LYS A 81 -11.96 -11.33 7.41
CA LYS A 81 -11.33 -12.10 6.33
C LYS A 81 -11.52 -11.45 4.96
N ASN A 82 -12.75 -11.06 4.64
CA ASN A 82 -13.07 -10.42 3.36
C ASN A 82 -12.37 -9.06 3.24
N VAL A 83 -12.28 -8.29 4.31
CA VAL A 83 -11.54 -7.02 4.35
C VAL A 83 -10.06 -7.26 4.08
N CYS A 84 -9.42 -8.22 4.77
CA CYS A 84 -8.00 -8.56 4.51
C CYS A 84 -7.76 -8.99 3.07
N ILE A 85 -8.64 -9.78 2.46
CA ILE A 85 -8.51 -10.19 1.06
C ILE A 85 -8.63 -8.98 0.12
N VAL A 86 -9.59 -8.08 0.34
CA VAL A 86 -9.75 -6.87 -0.50
C VAL A 86 -8.56 -5.93 -0.34
N THR A 87 -8.08 -5.73 0.89
CA THR A 87 -6.84 -4.97 1.15
C THR A 87 -5.64 -5.60 0.44
N GLY A 88 -5.50 -6.93 0.53
CA GLY A 88 -4.44 -7.66 -0.17
C GLY A 88 -4.51 -7.49 -1.69
N ILE A 89 -5.70 -7.58 -2.29
CA ILE A 89 -5.90 -7.32 -3.73
C ILE A 89 -5.46 -5.90 -4.10
N ALA A 90 -5.85 -4.88 -3.32
CA ALA A 90 -5.45 -3.50 -3.56
C ALA A 90 -3.92 -3.35 -3.48
N SER A 91 -3.28 -3.87 -2.43
CA SER A 91 -1.82 -3.81 -2.27
C SER A 91 -1.08 -4.56 -3.39
N LEU A 92 -1.56 -5.75 -3.78
CA LEU A 92 -0.98 -6.50 -4.90
C LEU A 92 -1.12 -5.75 -6.22
N ALA A 93 -2.23 -5.04 -6.45
CA ALA A 93 -2.39 -4.20 -7.64
C ALA A 93 -1.37 -3.04 -7.65
N LEU A 94 -1.08 -2.44 -6.48
CA LEU A 94 -0.03 -1.42 -6.36
C LEU A 94 1.36 -2.01 -6.67
N PHE A 95 1.68 -3.20 -6.17
CA PHE A 95 2.94 -3.87 -6.50
C PHE A 95 3.06 -4.21 -7.98
N ASN A 96 1.96 -4.59 -8.65
CA ASN A 96 1.95 -4.78 -10.10
C ASN A 96 2.25 -3.47 -10.84
N ALA A 97 1.67 -2.34 -10.42
CA ALA A 97 1.96 -1.03 -11.01
C ALA A 97 3.45 -0.65 -10.83
N MET A 98 4.01 -0.89 -9.64
CA MET A 98 5.44 -0.69 -9.37
C MET A 98 6.32 -1.59 -10.24
N THR A 99 5.95 -2.85 -10.43
CA THR A 99 6.69 -3.78 -11.32
C THR A 99 6.74 -3.25 -12.75
N VAL A 100 5.60 -2.78 -13.27
CA VAL A 100 5.54 -2.22 -14.63
C VAL A 100 6.42 -0.97 -14.75
N TYR A 101 6.40 -0.10 -13.74
CA TYR A 101 7.21 1.12 -13.71
C TYR A 101 8.72 0.80 -13.73
N PHE A 102 9.18 -0.10 -12.88
CA PHE A 102 10.60 -0.48 -12.85
C PHE A 102 11.01 -1.22 -14.11
N LEU A 103 10.19 -2.14 -14.63
CA LEU A 103 10.49 -2.77 -15.92
C LEU A 103 10.64 -1.75 -17.04
N TYR A 104 9.80 -0.71 -17.06
CA TYR A 104 9.93 0.37 -18.04
C TYR A 104 11.27 1.11 -17.87
N ALA A 105 11.68 1.39 -16.64
CA ALA A 105 12.97 2.03 -16.34
C ALA A 105 14.15 1.13 -16.75
N ASP A 106 14.06 -0.17 -16.46
CA ASP A 106 15.10 -1.16 -16.78
C ASP A 106 15.27 -1.33 -18.29
N PHE A 107 14.17 -1.49 -19.05
CA PHE A 107 14.21 -1.62 -20.50
C PHE A 107 14.81 -0.40 -21.22
N ASN A 108 14.56 0.78 -20.66
CA ASN A 108 15.04 2.04 -21.23
C ASN A 108 16.35 2.54 -20.59
N SER A 109 16.94 1.78 -19.66
CA SER A 109 18.16 2.14 -18.92
C SER A 109 18.09 3.58 -18.38
N ILE A 110 16.97 3.92 -17.72
CA ILE A 110 16.69 5.30 -17.30
C ILE A 110 17.58 5.68 -16.12
N GLU A 111 18.48 6.64 -16.31
CA GLU A 111 19.40 7.12 -15.27
C GLU A 111 18.77 8.11 -14.31
N ASN A 112 17.72 8.82 -14.77
CA ASN A 112 17.03 9.82 -13.96
C ASN A 112 15.51 9.62 -14.08
N LEU A 113 14.86 9.13 -13.01
CA LEU A 113 13.42 8.92 -12.98
C LEU A 113 12.61 10.23 -13.02
N SER A 114 13.23 11.39 -12.76
CA SER A 114 12.55 12.69 -12.94
C SER A 114 12.29 13.04 -14.40
N SER A 115 12.95 12.36 -15.35
CA SER A 115 12.71 12.51 -16.78
C SER A 115 11.42 11.82 -17.26
N ILE A 116 10.87 10.91 -16.47
CA ILE A 116 9.60 10.23 -16.75
C ILE A 116 8.42 11.14 -16.37
N ALA A 117 7.25 10.89 -16.98
CA ALA A 117 6.05 11.67 -16.72
C ALA A 117 5.65 11.71 -15.23
N LEU A 118 5.81 10.59 -14.53
CA LEU A 118 5.67 10.49 -13.07
C LEU A 118 7.00 10.04 -12.50
N ASP A 119 7.60 10.81 -11.61
CA ASP A 119 8.80 10.37 -10.89
C ASP A 119 8.46 9.32 -9.82
N LEU A 120 9.49 8.67 -9.25
CA LEU A 120 9.31 7.59 -8.28
C LEU A 120 8.51 8.04 -7.05
N ASN A 121 8.77 9.25 -6.54
CA ASN A 121 8.04 9.77 -5.38
C ASN A 121 6.56 9.99 -5.70
N GLN A 122 6.26 10.59 -6.86
CA GLN A 122 4.88 10.78 -7.32
C GLN A 122 4.15 9.44 -7.47
N LEU A 123 4.79 8.44 -8.04
CA LEU A 123 4.20 7.12 -8.21
C LEU A 123 3.93 6.45 -6.85
N VAL A 124 4.95 6.34 -6.00
CA VAL A 124 4.85 5.65 -4.69
C VAL A 124 3.79 6.31 -3.82
N PHE A 125 3.84 7.63 -3.68
CA PHE A 125 2.91 8.35 -2.81
C PHE A 125 1.52 8.52 -3.43
N GLY A 126 1.42 8.63 -4.74
CA GLY A 126 0.14 8.57 -5.44
C GLY A 126 -0.57 7.24 -5.20
N LEU A 127 0.16 6.12 -5.32
CA LEU A 127 -0.35 4.79 -5.00
C LEU A 127 -0.71 4.66 -3.52
N LEU A 128 0.09 5.23 -2.60
CA LEU A 128 -0.25 5.30 -1.17
C LEU A 128 -1.58 6.02 -0.96
N GLY A 129 -1.79 7.18 -1.61
CA GLY A 129 -3.05 7.92 -1.55
C GLY A 129 -4.25 7.08 -2.02
N VAL A 130 -4.11 6.36 -3.13
CA VAL A 130 -5.13 5.40 -3.61
C VAL A 130 -5.38 4.30 -2.58
N ALA A 131 -4.35 3.71 -2.01
CA ALA A 131 -4.48 2.69 -0.97
C ALA A 131 -5.22 3.24 0.26
N MET A 132 -4.91 4.46 0.70
CA MET A 132 -5.59 5.12 1.82
C MET A 132 -7.07 5.34 1.54
N ILE A 133 -7.47 5.73 0.33
CA ILE A 133 -8.88 5.88 -0.06
C ILE A 133 -9.59 4.52 0.00
N ILE A 134 -8.97 3.47 -0.53
CA ILE A 134 -9.54 2.11 -0.51
C ILE A 134 -9.71 1.63 0.94
N LEU A 135 -8.67 1.75 1.75
CA LEU A 135 -8.67 1.33 3.15
C LEU A 135 -9.68 2.13 3.98
N GLY A 136 -9.71 3.46 3.81
CA GLY A 136 -10.65 4.33 4.49
C GLY A 136 -12.12 3.97 4.22
N ASN A 137 -12.44 3.58 2.98
CA ASN A 137 -13.78 3.12 2.60
C ASN A 137 -14.16 1.76 3.22
N ILE A 138 -13.18 0.95 3.59
CA ILE A 138 -13.38 -0.37 4.18
C ILE A 138 -13.41 -0.30 5.71
N MET A 139 -12.66 0.62 6.33
CA MET A 139 -12.50 0.73 7.79
C MET A 139 -13.82 0.72 8.58
N PRO A 140 -14.89 1.44 8.19
CA PRO A 140 -16.15 1.42 8.93
C PRO A 140 -16.82 0.03 9.03
N LYS A 141 -16.43 -0.91 8.18
CA LYS A 141 -16.96 -2.28 8.14
C LYS A 141 -16.20 -3.23 9.07
N LEU A 142 -15.08 -2.78 9.65
CA LEU A 142 -14.25 -3.60 10.52
C LEU A 142 -14.94 -3.83 11.87
N ARG A 143 -15.03 -5.08 12.27
CA ARG A 143 -15.33 -5.47 13.64
C ARG A 143 -14.06 -5.47 14.47
N MET A 144 -14.19 -5.31 15.80
CA MET A 144 -13.04 -5.29 16.70
C MET A 144 -12.19 -6.54 16.51
N ASN A 145 -10.92 -6.33 16.23
CA ASN A 145 -9.94 -7.40 15.99
C ASN A 145 -8.50 -6.90 16.23
N PRO A 146 -7.55 -7.79 16.53
CA PRO A 146 -6.16 -7.40 16.79
C PRO A 146 -5.30 -7.25 15.53
N VAL A 147 -5.86 -7.37 14.31
CA VAL A 147 -5.07 -7.46 13.07
C VAL A 147 -5.16 -6.21 12.22
N VAL A 148 -6.37 -5.69 11.94
CA VAL A 148 -6.62 -4.61 10.95
C VAL A 148 -7.43 -3.47 11.53
N GLY A 149 -7.16 -2.25 11.07
CA GLY A 149 -7.89 -1.03 11.42
C GLY A 149 -7.09 -0.04 12.23
N LEU A 150 -7.72 1.06 12.61
CA LEU A 150 -7.16 2.05 13.53
C LEU A 150 -7.13 1.46 14.93
N ARG A 151 -5.94 1.00 15.34
CA ARG A 151 -5.71 0.25 16.57
C ARG A 151 -4.84 1.05 17.54
N SER A 152 -5.47 1.53 18.57
CA SER A 152 -4.82 2.14 19.72
C SER A 152 -5.40 1.53 20.99
N VAL A 153 -4.73 1.69 22.11
CA VAL A 153 -5.26 1.30 23.44
C VAL A 153 -6.64 1.90 23.65
N TRP A 154 -6.85 3.11 23.16
CA TRP A 154 -8.12 3.85 23.28
C TRP A 154 -9.20 3.33 22.35
N SER A 155 -8.89 3.09 21.09
CA SER A 155 -9.88 2.60 20.11
C SER A 155 -10.36 1.18 20.42
N MET A 156 -9.51 0.37 21.07
CA MET A 156 -9.79 -1.01 21.46
C MET A 156 -10.42 -1.17 22.85
N LYS A 157 -10.75 -0.08 23.54
CA LYS A 157 -11.33 -0.10 24.90
C LYS A 157 -12.67 -0.85 24.94
N ASN A 158 -13.54 -0.62 23.97
CA ASN A 158 -14.83 -1.29 23.81
C ASN A 158 -15.36 -1.17 22.37
N GLU A 159 -16.45 -1.88 22.05
CA GLU A 159 -17.03 -1.86 20.71
C GLU A 159 -17.51 -0.48 20.23
N THR A 160 -17.97 0.38 21.15
CA THR A 160 -18.45 1.73 20.79
C THR A 160 -17.30 2.62 20.35
N THR A 161 -16.21 2.62 21.13
CA THR A 161 -14.99 3.37 20.77
C THR A 161 -14.38 2.83 19.48
N TRP A 162 -14.39 1.50 19.28
CA TRP A 162 -13.95 0.88 18.04
C TRP A 162 -14.76 1.35 16.84
N LYS A 163 -16.09 1.18 16.84
CA LYS A 163 -16.95 1.54 15.71
C LYS A 163 -16.84 3.02 15.34
N LYS A 164 -16.83 3.92 16.33
CA LYS A 164 -16.67 5.36 16.10
C LYS A 164 -15.26 5.70 15.62
N GLY A 165 -14.23 5.09 16.19
CA GLY A 165 -12.83 5.25 15.79
C GLY A 165 -12.60 4.80 14.34
N GLN A 166 -13.10 3.61 13.95
CA GLN A 166 -12.97 3.13 12.57
C GLN A 166 -13.72 4.00 11.55
N ARG A 167 -14.89 4.53 11.93
CA ARG A 167 -15.66 5.44 11.06
C ARG A 167 -14.92 6.76 10.84
N PHE A 168 -14.39 7.35 11.89
CA PHE A 168 -13.62 8.59 11.81
C PHE A 168 -12.31 8.38 11.05
N GLY A 169 -11.52 7.36 11.44
CA GLY A 169 -10.29 7.00 10.76
C GLY A 169 -10.49 6.67 9.28
N GLY A 170 -11.63 6.06 8.91
CA GLY A 170 -11.99 5.84 7.52
C GLY A 170 -12.14 7.14 6.73
N ILE A 171 -12.80 8.14 7.30
CA ILE A 171 -12.98 9.45 6.66
C ILE A 171 -11.64 10.19 6.57
N SER A 172 -10.86 10.21 7.67
CA SER A 172 -9.55 10.88 7.70
C SER A 172 -8.57 10.26 6.69
N PHE A 173 -8.58 8.92 6.53
CA PHE A 173 -7.81 8.22 5.51
C PHE A 173 -8.20 8.62 4.09
N ILE A 174 -9.51 8.69 3.78
CA ILE A 174 -9.99 9.11 2.46
C ILE A 174 -9.56 10.54 2.16
N VAL A 175 -9.79 11.47 3.10
CA VAL A 175 -9.42 12.89 2.94
C VAL A 175 -7.91 13.03 2.75
N SER A 176 -7.11 12.41 3.61
CA SER A 176 -5.64 12.44 3.50
C SER A 176 -5.15 11.80 2.19
N GLY A 177 -5.76 10.69 1.76
CA GLY A 177 -5.43 10.06 0.49
C GLY A 177 -5.68 10.95 -0.72
N ILE A 178 -6.82 11.67 -0.73
CA ILE A 178 -7.13 12.66 -1.79
C ILE A 178 -6.10 13.80 -1.77
N ILE A 179 -5.77 14.34 -0.59
CA ILE A 179 -4.79 15.42 -0.46
C ILE A 179 -3.41 14.96 -0.94
N ILE A 180 -2.97 13.74 -0.58
CA ILE A 180 -1.69 13.17 -1.03
C ILE A 180 -1.67 13.06 -2.56
N ILE A 181 -2.73 12.57 -3.18
CA ILE A 181 -2.82 12.48 -4.65
C ILE A 181 -2.70 13.88 -5.28
N MET A 182 -3.39 14.88 -4.74
CA MET A 182 -3.28 16.26 -5.23
C MET A 182 -1.85 16.79 -5.08
N VAL A 183 -1.19 16.54 -3.94
CA VAL A 183 0.21 16.91 -3.73
C VAL A 183 1.12 16.27 -4.77
N CYS A 184 0.92 14.97 -5.08
CA CYS A 184 1.69 14.27 -6.10
C CYS A 184 1.53 14.86 -7.51
N PHE A 185 0.38 15.47 -7.83
CA PHE A 185 0.22 16.20 -9.10
C PHE A 185 0.88 17.57 -9.11
N LEU A 186 1.01 18.20 -7.94
CA LEU A 186 1.51 19.59 -7.81
C LEU A 186 3.02 19.66 -7.52
N THR A 187 3.62 18.57 -7.02
CA THR A 187 5.02 18.53 -6.56
C THR A 187 5.75 17.31 -7.14
N LYS A 188 7.09 17.41 -7.24
CA LYS A 188 7.97 16.35 -7.72
C LYS A 188 9.12 16.09 -6.74
N GLY A 189 9.75 14.92 -6.89
CA GLY A 189 10.96 14.55 -6.17
C GLY A 189 10.79 14.62 -4.64
N ILE A 190 11.81 15.12 -3.98
CA ILE A 190 11.89 15.18 -2.52
C ILE A 190 10.80 16.06 -1.87
N SER A 191 10.27 17.06 -2.61
CA SER A 191 9.16 17.88 -2.11
C SER A 191 7.87 17.06 -1.97
N CYS A 192 7.58 16.14 -2.90
CA CYS A 192 6.45 15.22 -2.81
C CYS A 192 6.57 14.33 -1.56
N PHE A 193 7.78 13.84 -1.26
CA PHE A 193 8.07 13.08 -0.05
C PHE A 193 7.73 13.88 1.23
N TRP A 194 8.29 15.07 1.40
CA TRP A 194 8.11 15.84 2.63
C TRP A 194 6.65 16.28 2.87
N TRP A 195 5.96 16.71 1.83
CA TRP A 195 4.55 17.04 1.95
C TRP A 195 3.70 15.83 2.34
N THR A 196 3.95 14.68 1.72
CA THR A 196 3.23 13.44 2.05
C THR A 196 3.50 13.01 3.49
N MET A 197 4.77 13.03 3.93
CA MET A 197 5.12 12.69 5.32
C MET A 197 4.46 13.62 6.33
N SER A 198 4.37 14.91 6.02
CA SER A 198 3.67 15.88 6.87
C SER A 198 2.18 15.58 6.98
N ILE A 199 1.52 15.24 5.87
CA ILE A 199 0.10 14.84 5.87
C ILE A 199 -0.12 13.57 6.71
N VAL A 200 0.74 12.57 6.53
CA VAL A 200 0.66 11.31 7.31
C VAL A 200 0.89 11.57 8.80
N ALA A 201 1.84 12.43 9.16
CA ALA A 201 2.08 12.79 10.57
C ALA A 201 0.86 13.50 11.19
N ILE A 202 0.26 14.46 10.48
CA ILE A 202 -0.97 15.14 10.94
C ILE A 202 -2.11 14.13 11.10
N LEU A 203 -2.31 13.22 10.13
CA LEU A 203 -3.31 12.16 10.20
C LEU A 203 -3.16 11.32 11.46
N LEU A 204 -1.95 10.86 11.76
CA LEU A 204 -1.68 10.04 12.94
C LEU A 204 -1.99 10.78 14.24
N ILE A 205 -1.63 12.07 14.33
CA ILE A 205 -1.93 12.91 15.48
C ILE A 205 -3.45 13.07 15.66
N VAL A 206 -4.16 13.41 14.59
CA VAL A 206 -5.61 13.63 14.60
C VAL A 206 -6.37 12.36 15.00
N ASP A 207 -6.04 11.22 14.36
CA ASP A 207 -6.70 9.94 14.64
C ASP A 207 -6.41 9.46 16.07
N THR A 208 -5.19 9.65 16.55
CA THR A 208 -4.80 9.32 17.94
C THR A 208 -5.56 10.17 18.94
N TYR A 209 -5.58 11.48 18.75
CA TYR A 209 -6.30 12.41 19.62
C TYR A 209 -7.80 12.13 19.64
N TYR A 210 -8.40 11.87 18.49
CA TYR A 210 -9.83 11.52 18.41
C TYR A 210 -10.15 10.23 19.17
N THR A 211 -9.37 9.16 18.98
CA THR A 211 -9.61 7.90 19.70
C THR A 211 -9.40 8.05 21.21
N TYR A 212 -8.44 8.86 21.65
CA TYR A 212 -8.24 9.22 23.04
C TYR A 212 -9.47 9.93 23.65
N THR A 213 -9.99 10.96 22.98
CA THR A 213 -11.17 11.68 23.45
C THR A 213 -12.41 10.80 23.51
N LEU A 214 -12.58 9.91 22.52
CA LEU A 214 -13.65 8.90 22.55
C LEU A 214 -13.54 7.96 23.75
N SER A 215 -12.34 7.50 24.09
CA SER A 215 -12.13 6.58 25.21
C SER A 215 -12.44 7.19 26.57
N LYS A 216 -12.40 8.52 26.69
CA LYS A 216 -12.81 9.24 27.91
C LYS A 216 -14.32 9.42 28.01
N LYS A 217 -15.01 9.44 26.83
CA LYS A 217 -16.46 9.66 26.79
C LYS A 217 -17.25 8.36 26.92
N TYR A 218 -16.69 7.25 26.49
CA TYR A 218 -17.28 5.91 26.46
C TYR A 218 -16.35 4.89 27.14
#